data_81578acdc641bb068965d5c9700ab376
#
_entry.id   81578acdc641bb068965d5c9700ab376
#
_cell.length_a   1.000
_cell.length_b   1.000
_cell.length_c   1.000
_cell.angle_alpha   90.00
_cell.angle_beta   90.00
_cell.angle_gamma   90.00
#
_symmetry.space_group_name_H-M   'P 1'
#
loop_
_entity.id
_entity.type
_entity.pdbx_description
1 polymer ?
#
loop_
_entity_poly.entity_id
_entity_poly.type
_entity_poly.pdbx_seq_one_letter_code
_entity_poly.pdbx_strand_id
1 'polypeptide(L)'
;MWLRVLGSAAGGGVPRWNCGRPTCRAARDGCRPCRSRTQSSVAVSADYQQWFLLNASPDIHAQIEAFPALQPRADRVTPLAAVLLTDAEFDHTLGLLLLREGKGRRGAHRRMPMIWRLIERRKQALGH
;
A
#
# COMPACT_ATOMS: atom_id res chain seq x y z
N MET A 1 3.91 -20.30 1.01
CA MET A 1 3.80 -18.91 0.50
C MET A 1 2.40 -18.40 0.83
N TRP A 2 2.33 -17.19 1.36
CA TRP A 2 1.09 -16.51 1.75
C TRP A 2 0.89 -15.28 0.88
N LEU A 3 -0.35 -15.03 0.47
CA LEU A 3 -0.72 -13.86 -0.30
C LEU A 3 -2.00 -13.26 0.29
N ARG A 4 -1.99 -11.96 0.55
CA ARG A 4 -3.16 -11.21 1.01
C ARG A 4 -3.39 -9.98 0.14
N VAL A 5 -4.55 -9.92 -0.50
CA VAL A 5 -5.01 -8.70 -1.17
C VAL A 5 -5.49 -7.74 -0.09
N LEU A 6 -4.81 -6.61 0.06
CA LEU A 6 -5.13 -5.56 1.03
C LEU A 6 -6.14 -4.58 0.47
N GLY A 7 -6.04 -4.29 -0.83
CA GLY A 7 -6.96 -3.45 -1.56
C GLY A 7 -7.03 -3.86 -3.03
N SER A 8 -8.18 -3.66 -3.65
CA SER A 8 -8.45 -4.12 -5.01
C SER A 8 -9.15 -3.08 -5.90
N ALA A 9 -9.25 -1.84 -5.45
CA ALA A 9 -9.75 -0.74 -6.27
C ALA A 9 -8.62 -0.02 -7.00
N ALA A 10 -8.94 0.57 -8.14
CA ALA A 10 -8.07 1.53 -8.82
C ALA A 10 -7.97 2.84 -8.02
N GLY A 11 -7.18 3.78 -8.50
CA GLY A 11 -6.98 5.08 -7.88
C GLY A 11 -8.30 5.77 -7.48
N GLY A 12 -8.33 6.27 -6.24
CA GLY A 12 -9.51 6.85 -5.62
C GLY A 12 -10.42 5.88 -4.86
N GLY A 13 -10.16 4.58 -4.89
CA GLY A 13 -10.92 3.59 -4.11
C GLY A 13 -12.38 3.39 -4.57
N VAL A 14 -13.12 2.60 -3.82
CA VAL A 14 -14.57 2.45 -3.97
C VAL A 14 -15.21 2.56 -2.58
N PRO A 15 -16.15 3.49 -2.35
CA PRO A 15 -16.65 4.51 -3.27
C PRO A 15 -15.62 5.63 -3.51
N ARG A 16 -15.60 6.21 -4.70
CA ARG A 16 -14.81 7.42 -4.95
C ARG A 16 -15.44 8.62 -4.24
N TRP A 17 -14.62 9.53 -3.71
CA TRP A 17 -15.06 10.68 -2.93
C TRP A 17 -16.07 11.59 -3.66
N ASN A 18 -15.92 11.74 -4.97
CA ASN A 18 -16.75 12.60 -5.84
C ASN A 18 -17.77 11.82 -6.69
N CYS A 19 -17.99 10.53 -6.45
CA CYS A 19 -18.87 9.70 -7.28
C CYS A 19 -20.22 9.47 -6.63
N GLY A 20 -21.29 9.91 -7.32
CA GLY A 20 -22.68 9.69 -6.91
C GLY A 20 -23.40 8.56 -7.65
N ARG A 21 -22.70 7.73 -8.42
CA ARG A 21 -23.30 6.60 -9.15
C ARG A 21 -23.92 5.57 -8.19
N PRO A 22 -24.92 4.78 -8.63
CA PRO A 22 -25.61 3.81 -7.77
C PRO A 22 -24.64 2.87 -7.03
N THR A 23 -23.62 2.35 -7.71
CA THR A 23 -22.59 1.49 -7.10
C THR A 23 -21.82 2.16 -5.96
N CYS A 24 -21.43 3.44 -6.14
CA CYS A 24 -20.73 4.19 -5.10
C CYS A 24 -21.65 4.55 -3.94
N ARG A 25 -22.93 4.85 -4.20
CA ARG A 25 -23.92 5.06 -3.14
C ARG A 25 -24.14 3.79 -2.34
N ALA A 26 -24.41 2.68 -3.00
CA ALA A 26 -24.60 1.39 -2.36
C ALA A 26 -23.37 0.97 -1.51
N ALA A 27 -22.15 1.27 -1.98
CA ALA A 27 -20.92 0.99 -1.22
C ALA A 27 -20.79 1.89 0.03
N ARG A 28 -21.24 3.17 -0.02
CA ARG A 28 -21.30 4.06 1.17
C ARG A 28 -22.34 3.58 2.18
N ASP A 29 -23.48 3.15 1.68
CA ASP A 29 -24.60 2.70 2.51
C ASP A 29 -24.40 1.28 3.05
N GLY A 30 -23.29 0.62 2.69
CA GLY A 30 -22.99 -0.77 3.07
C GLY A 30 -23.93 -1.81 2.46
N CYS A 31 -24.70 -1.42 1.42
CA CYS A 31 -25.67 -2.29 0.77
C CYS A 31 -25.00 -3.35 -0.11
N ARG A 32 -25.32 -4.62 0.12
CA ARG A 32 -24.88 -5.71 -0.75
C ARG A 32 -25.56 -5.62 -2.14
N PRO A 33 -24.86 -6.00 -3.22
CA PRO A 33 -23.56 -6.68 -3.27
C PRO A 33 -22.35 -5.73 -3.26
N CYS A 34 -22.54 -4.41 -3.20
CA CYS A 34 -21.45 -3.44 -3.26
C CYS A 34 -20.74 -3.31 -1.91
N ARG A 35 -19.40 -3.38 -1.93
CA ARG A 35 -18.57 -3.18 -0.74
C ARG A 35 -17.52 -2.12 -1.02
N SER A 36 -17.20 -1.35 0.01
CA SER A 36 -16.04 -0.45 -0.03
C SER A 36 -14.76 -1.24 -0.27
N ARG A 37 -13.86 -0.68 -1.08
CA ARG A 37 -12.56 -1.27 -1.40
C ARG A 37 -11.51 -0.18 -1.39
N THR A 38 -10.43 -0.45 -0.70
CA THR A 38 -9.23 0.39 -0.72
C THR A 38 -8.45 0.20 -2.02
N GLN A 39 -7.57 1.13 -2.32
CA GLN A 39 -6.74 1.12 -3.52
C GLN A 39 -5.76 -0.05 -3.51
N SER A 40 -5.30 -0.45 -4.71
CA SER A 40 -4.56 -1.68 -4.94
C SER A 40 -3.27 -1.77 -4.13
N SER A 41 -3.18 -2.78 -3.27
CA SER A 41 -1.96 -3.23 -2.60
C SER A 41 -2.09 -4.71 -2.26
N VAL A 42 -0.98 -5.44 -2.33
CA VAL A 42 -0.93 -6.86 -1.99
C VAL A 42 0.23 -7.12 -1.04
N ALA A 43 0.00 -7.92 -0.01
CA ALA A 43 1.05 -8.41 0.88
C ALA A 43 1.38 -9.87 0.57
N VAL A 44 2.67 -10.19 0.51
CA VAL A 44 3.16 -11.55 0.29
C VAL A 44 4.19 -11.94 1.35
N SER A 45 4.19 -13.22 1.74
CA SER A 45 5.14 -13.75 2.70
C SER A 45 5.45 -15.22 2.39
N ALA A 46 6.69 -15.62 2.62
CA ALA A 46 7.09 -17.02 2.53
C ALA A 46 6.82 -17.78 3.83
N ASP A 47 6.99 -17.12 4.97
CA ASP A 47 7.06 -17.71 6.31
C ASP A 47 6.03 -17.17 7.31
N TYR A 48 5.14 -16.26 6.87
CA TYR A 48 4.18 -15.53 7.71
C TYR A 48 4.86 -14.59 8.75
N GLN A 49 6.18 -14.47 8.71
CA GLN A 49 6.96 -13.67 9.65
C GLN A 49 7.45 -12.37 9.01
N GLN A 50 7.94 -12.45 7.78
CA GLN A 50 8.37 -11.30 7.01
C GLN A 50 7.43 -11.09 5.82
N TRP A 51 7.00 -9.86 5.63
CA TRP A 51 6.07 -9.48 4.60
C TRP A 51 6.68 -8.50 3.61
N PHE A 52 6.31 -8.65 2.37
CA PHE A 52 6.65 -7.75 1.27
C PHE A 52 5.34 -7.17 0.72
N LEU A 53 5.31 -5.86 0.47
CA LEU A 53 4.19 -5.22 -0.20
C LEU A 53 4.47 -5.11 -1.70
N LEU A 54 3.46 -5.42 -2.50
CA LEU A 54 3.39 -5.01 -3.90
C LEU A 54 2.50 -3.78 -3.94
N ASN A 55 3.08 -2.64 -4.27
CA ASN A 55 2.53 -1.30 -4.20
C ASN A 55 2.20 -0.84 -2.77
N ALA A 56 2.30 0.46 -2.55
CA ALA A 56 1.92 1.13 -1.32
C ALA A 56 0.91 2.24 -1.64
N SER A 57 -0.36 1.90 -1.56
CA SER A 57 -1.44 2.83 -1.85
C SER A 57 -1.56 3.92 -0.78
N PRO A 58 -2.25 5.03 -1.05
CA PRO A 58 -2.59 6.02 -0.02
C PRO A 58 -3.35 5.44 1.18
N ASP A 59 -4.04 4.31 0.99
CA ASP A 59 -4.81 3.61 2.02
C ASP A 59 -3.96 2.67 2.88
N ILE A 60 -2.63 2.61 2.68
CA ILE A 60 -1.76 1.60 3.29
C ILE A 60 -1.85 1.56 4.82
N HIS A 61 -2.05 2.68 5.49
CA HIS A 61 -2.23 2.71 6.93
C HIS A 61 -3.46 1.88 7.35
N ALA A 62 -4.62 2.17 6.77
CA ALA A 62 -5.84 1.43 7.05
C ALA A 62 -5.73 -0.06 6.66
N GLN A 63 -5.00 -0.37 5.59
CA GLN A 63 -4.74 -1.73 5.14
C GLN A 63 -3.88 -2.51 6.13
N ILE A 64 -2.86 -1.88 6.72
CA ILE A 64 -2.02 -2.49 7.77
C ILE A 64 -2.86 -2.73 9.03
N GLU A 65 -3.64 -1.74 9.47
CA GLU A 65 -4.50 -1.89 10.65
C GLU A 65 -5.56 -3.00 10.48
N ALA A 66 -6.08 -3.18 9.28
CA ALA A 66 -7.05 -4.23 8.98
C ALA A 66 -6.45 -5.63 8.84
N PHE A 67 -5.11 -5.77 8.84
CA PHE A 67 -4.44 -7.07 8.70
C PHE A 67 -3.41 -7.30 9.81
N PRO A 68 -3.77 -8.00 10.89
CA PRO A 68 -2.93 -8.17 12.08
C PRO A 68 -1.51 -8.69 11.81
N ALA A 69 -1.31 -9.49 10.75
CA ALA A 69 0.01 -10.01 10.39
C ALA A 69 1.00 -8.92 9.94
N LEU A 70 0.52 -7.72 9.56
CA LEU A 70 1.34 -6.56 9.21
C LEU A 70 1.52 -5.57 10.37
N GLN A 71 0.77 -5.72 11.45
CA GLN A 71 0.85 -4.80 12.59
C GLN A 71 2.21 -4.93 13.31
N PRO A 72 2.68 -3.87 13.97
CA PRO A 72 3.92 -3.91 14.73
C PRO A 72 3.88 -4.98 15.83
N ARG A 73 4.97 -5.72 15.98
CA ARG A 73 5.11 -6.76 17.02
C ARG A 73 5.67 -6.22 18.33
N ALA A 74 6.31 -5.08 18.28
CA ALA A 74 6.85 -4.32 19.41
C ALA A 74 7.04 -2.87 18.98
N ASP A 75 7.49 -2.00 19.89
CA ASP A 75 7.70 -0.59 19.57
C ASP A 75 8.57 -0.42 18.30
N ARG A 76 7.94 0.10 17.25
CA ARG A 76 8.54 0.36 15.93
C ARG A 76 9.18 -0.86 15.24
N VAL A 77 8.81 -2.07 15.65
CA VAL A 77 9.25 -3.33 15.01
C VAL A 77 8.15 -3.80 14.08
N THR A 78 8.27 -3.45 12.81
CA THR A 78 7.33 -3.89 11.76
C THR A 78 7.77 -5.21 11.13
N PRO A 79 6.84 -6.12 10.81
CA PRO A 79 7.11 -7.30 10.00
C PRO A 79 7.35 -6.99 8.53
N LEU A 80 7.10 -5.73 8.08
CA LEU A 80 7.28 -5.31 6.71
C LEU A 80 8.77 -5.21 6.37
N ALA A 81 9.20 -6.06 5.43
CA ALA A 81 10.59 -6.17 5.00
C ALA A 81 10.95 -5.22 3.85
N ALA A 82 10.06 -5.09 2.86
CA ALA A 82 10.25 -4.20 1.72
C ALA A 82 8.93 -3.91 0.99
N VAL A 83 8.97 -2.90 0.13
CA VAL A 83 7.90 -2.57 -0.82
C VAL A 83 8.46 -2.68 -2.23
N LEU A 84 7.76 -3.40 -3.10
CA LEU A 84 8.00 -3.47 -4.53
C LEU A 84 6.93 -2.65 -5.26
N LEU A 85 7.35 -1.81 -6.18
CA LEU A 85 6.45 -1.01 -6.99
C LEU A 85 6.34 -1.62 -8.39
N THR A 86 5.14 -1.78 -8.89
CA THR A 86 4.88 -2.21 -10.27
C THR A 86 5.09 -1.06 -11.26
N ASP A 87 4.82 0.15 -10.81
CA ASP A 87 4.94 1.39 -11.57
C ASP A 87 5.08 2.59 -10.60
N ALA A 88 5.05 3.81 -11.11
CA ALA A 88 5.19 5.02 -10.32
C ALA A 88 3.89 5.85 -10.24
N GLU A 89 2.75 5.23 -10.44
CA GLU A 89 1.46 5.89 -10.27
C GLU A 89 1.21 6.26 -8.80
N PHE A 90 0.46 7.34 -8.55
CA PHE A 90 0.26 7.87 -7.21
C PHE A 90 -0.47 6.88 -6.29
N ASP A 91 -1.43 6.15 -6.83
CA ASP A 91 -2.16 5.11 -6.09
C ASP A 91 -1.29 3.88 -5.75
N HIS A 92 -0.11 3.74 -6.33
CA HIS A 92 0.87 2.71 -6.01
C HIS A 92 2.04 3.20 -5.15
N THR A 93 2.26 4.51 -5.05
CA THR A 93 3.49 5.06 -4.46
C THR A 93 3.28 5.98 -3.26
N LEU A 94 2.13 6.68 -3.14
CA LEU A 94 1.92 7.69 -2.09
C LEU A 94 1.99 7.11 -0.67
N GLY A 95 1.63 5.85 -0.49
CA GLY A 95 1.74 5.17 0.79
C GLY A 95 3.17 5.08 1.32
N LEU A 96 4.20 5.20 0.47
CA LEU A 96 5.60 5.24 0.91
C LEU A 96 5.88 6.43 1.83
N LEU A 97 5.19 7.55 1.63
CA LEU A 97 5.33 8.72 2.50
C LEU A 97 4.80 8.45 3.92
N LEU A 98 3.78 7.60 4.04
CA LEU A 98 3.23 7.17 5.33
C LEU A 98 4.14 6.16 6.02
N LEU A 99 4.85 5.35 5.25
CA LEU A 99 5.76 4.33 5.76
C LEU A 99 7.16 4.88 6.12
N ARG A 100 7.44 6.16 5.89
CA ARG A 100 8.75 6.78 6.14
C ARG A 100 9.25 6.66 7.58
N GLU A 101 8.34 6.55 8.54
CA GLU A 101 8.68 6.45 9.97
C GLU A 101 9.04 5.03 10.41
N GLY A 102 8.85 4.04 9.52
CA GLY A 102 9.24 2.66 9.80
C GLY A 102 10.75 2.59 10.00
N LYS A 103 11.21 2.39 11.23
CA LYS A 103 12.59 1.97 11.51
C LYS A 103 12.69 0.49 11.10
N GLY A 104 12.98 0.26 9.83
CA GLY A 104 13.39 -1.08 9.40
C GLY A 104 14.58 -1.54 10.25
N ARG A 105 14.65 -2.86 10.56
CA ARG A 105 15.86 -3.48 11.13
C ARG A 105 17.08 -2.86 10.46
N ARG A 106 18.15 -2.57 11.19
CA ARG A 106 19.37 -1.84 10.77
C ARG A 106 19.98 -2.19 9.38
N GLY A 107 19.34 -3.04 8.59
CA GLY A 107 19.67 -3.38 7.20
C GLY A 107 18.65 -2.90 6.15
N ALA A 108 17.41 -2.56 6.51
CA ALA A 108 16.37 -2.22 5.54
C ALA A 108 16.48 -0.76 5.05
N HIS A 109 17.06 0.13 5.84
CA HIS A 109 17.33 1.52 5.45
C HIS A 109 18.27 1.63 4.23
N ARG A 110 19.09 0.59 3.96
CA ARG A 110 19.94 0.55 2.75
C ARG A 110 19.19 0.12 1.48
N ARG A 111 17.96 -0.42 1.59
CA ARG A 111 17.20 -0.91 0.42
C ARG A 111 16.12 0.07 -0.07
N MET A 112 15.75 1.06 0.72
CA MET A 112 14.90 2.18 0.27
C MET A 112 15.54 3.09 -0.80
N PRO A 113 16.87 3.23 -0.93
CA PRO A 113 17.48 4.03 -1.99
C PRO A 113 17.10 3.62 -3.40
N MET A 114 16.68 2.37 -3.61
CA MET A 114 16.34 1.90 -4.96
C MET A 114 15.00 2.46 -5.45
N ILE A 115 14.03 2.62 -4.57
CA ILE A 115 12.72 3.20 -4.89
C ILE A 115 12.87 4.71 -5.16
N TRP A 116 13.63 5.41 -4.32
CA TRP A 116 13.94 6.83 -4.51
C TRP A 116 14.68 7.08 -5.84
N ARG A 117 15.62 6.23 -6.21
CA ARG A 117 16.33 6.30 -7.50
C ARG A 117 15.41 6.10 -8.70
N LEU A 118 14.39 5.27 -8.61
CA LEU A 118 13.39 5.08 -9.68
C LEU A 118 12.54 6.35 -9.88
N ILE A 119 12.12 6.98 -8.79
CA ILE A 119 11.36 8.24 -8.80
C ILE A 119 12.23 9.38 -9.36
N GLU A 120 13.49 9.49 -8.93
CA GLU A 120 14.42 10.50 -9.45
C GLU A 120 14.76 10.31 -10.92
N ARG A 121 15.01 9.08 -11.36
CA ARG A 121 15.26 8.79 -12.80
C ARG A 121 14.09 9.18 -13.67
N ARG A 122 12.85 8.98 -13.19
CA ARG A 122 11.67 9.38 -13.95
C ARG A 122 11.48 10.89 -13.99
N LYS A 123 11.80 11.61 -12.93
CA LYS A 123 11.84 13.08 -12.93
C LYS A 123 12.85 13.62 -13.95
N GLN A 124 14.04 13.03 -14.01
CA GLN A 124 15.07 13.41 -14.98
C GLN A 124 14.65 13.09 -16.43
N ALA A 125 13.95 11.97 -16.66
CA ALA A 125 13.45 11.58 -17.97
C ALA A 125 12.26 12.44 -18.46
N LEU A 126 11.54 13.09 -17.55
CA LEU A 126 10.41 13.98 -17.84
C LEU A 126 10.80 15.46 -17.91
N GLY A 127 12.10 15.78 -17.82
CA GLY A 127 12.62 17.13 -18.09
C GLY A 127 12.25 18.19 -17.02
N HIS A 128 12.08 17.77 -15.78
CA HIS A 128 11.92 18.68 -14.64
C HIS A 128 13.08 18.58 -13.67
#